data_050f6435a4af83aae4df3095def7a882
#
_entry.id   050f6435a4af83aae4df3095def7a882
#
_cell.length_a   1.000
_cell.length_b   1.000
_cell.length_c   1.000
_cell.angle_alpha   90.00
_cell.angle_beta   90.00
_cell.angle_gamma   90.00
#
_symmetry.space_group_name_H-M   'P 1'
#
loop_
_entity.id
_entity.type
_entity.pdbx_description
1 polymer ?
#
loop_
_entity_poly.entity_id
_entity_poly.type
_entity_poly.pdbx_seq_one_letter_code
_entity_poly.pdbx_strand_id
1 'polypeptide(L)'
;VDSKFTAYKNAIADYKSKVEAANKSIQDTLKGYSDEALAKGKEAFTAASNAQTSANQAQQSVSGLGNYIDGAFSDGIIEESEAKAIEKYINTVKTDKSAVEATYNKLYVNSYLIGTAKSGLLNAKVTLFGAIDNLLSAINSAISDGKTTVAEKNNVDSKFSLFNSAMSSFNTAVETANKAIQDTLKSYSDNAASNVPDSF
;
A
#
# COMPACT_ATOMS: atom_id res chain seq x y z
N VAL A 1 -26.35 4.96 -67.60
CA VAL A 1 -25.43 5.88 -66.87
C VAL A 1 -25.98 6.13 -65.46
N ASP A 2 -27.26 6.44 -65.30
CA ASP A 2 -27.86 6.81 -63.99
C ASP A 2 -27.85 5.68 -62.95
N SER A 3 -28.08 4.43 -63.34
CA SER A 3 -28.05 3.30 -62.38
C SER A 3 -26.68 3.03 -61.82
N LYS A 4 -25.60 3.17 -62.59
CA LYS A 4 -24.24 3.02 -62.17
C LYS A 4 -23.82 4.17 -61.22
N PHE A 5 -24.28 5.38 -61.50
CA PHE A 5 -24.02 6.53 -60.66
C PHE A 5 -24.75 6.46 -59.31
N THR A 6 -25.98 5.93 -59.31
CA THR A 6 -26.74 5.66 -58.08
C THR A 6 -26.05 4.55 -57.25
N ALA A 7 -25.61 3.47 -57.87
CA ALA A 7 -24.87 2.40 -57.20
C ALA A 7 -23.58 2.91 -56.57
N TYR A 8 -22.86 3.80 -57.25
CA TYR A 8 -21.64 4.43 -56.71
C TYR A 8 -21.92 5.32 -55.50
N LYS A 9 -22.97 6.18 -55.58
CA LYS A 9 -23.39 6.99 -54.42
C LYS A 9 -23.77 6.14 -53.20
N ASN A 10 -24.51 5.05 -53.43
CA ASN A 10 -24.91 4.15 -52.35
C ASN A 10 -23.69 3.45 -51.73
N ALA A 11 -22.72 3.03 -52.55
CA ALA A 11 -21.47 2.42 -52.04
C ALA A 11 -20.63 3.40 -51.19
N ILE A 12 -20.57 4.68 -51.60
CA ILE A 12 -19.91 5.72 -50.81
C ILE A 12 -20.63 5.95 -49.48
N ALA A 13 -21.97 6.03 -49.50
CA ALA A 13 -22.76 6.21 -48.28
C ALA A 13 -22.60 5.03 -47.32
N ASP A 14 -22.61 3.80 -47.82
CA ASP A 14 -22.36 2.59 -47.01
C ASP A 14 -20.95 2.57 -46.43
N TYR A 15 -19.93 2.90 -47.23
CA TYR A 15 -18.57 3.03 -46.78
C TYR A 15 -18.42 4.07 -45.65
N LYS A 16 -18.97 5.27 -45.84
CA LYS A 16 -18.97 6.34 -44.85
C LYS A 16 -19.63 5.89 -43.53
N SER A 17 -20.81 5.25 -43.63
CA SER A 17 -21.51 4.72 -42.43
C SER A 17 -20.68 3.67 -41.68
N LYS A 18 -19.98 2.78 -42.39
CA LYS A 18 -19.10 1.78 -41.80
C LYS A 18 -17.87 2.39 -41.12
N VAL A 19 -17.28 3.43 -41.71
CA VAL A 19 -16.18 4.18 -41.10
C VAL A 19 -16.64 4.90 -39.84
N GLU A 20 -17.80 5.56 -39.87
CA GLU A 20 -18.37 6.22 -38.69
C GLU A 20 -18.67 5.22 -37.56
N ALA A 21 -19.22 4.05 -37.89
CA ALA A 21 -19.47 2.99 -36.92
C ALA A 21 -18.17 2.42 -36.30
N ALA A 22 -17.13 2.21 -37.12
CA ALA A 22 -15.83 1.77 -36.67
C ALA A 22 -15.17 2.81 -35.73
N ASN A 23 -15.20 4.09 -36.09
CA ASN A 23 -14.67 5.18 -35.27
C ASN A 23 -15.40 5.26 -33.93
N LYS A 24 -16.74 5.16 -33.96
CA LYS A 24 -17.52 5.14 -32.71
C LYS A 24 -17.13 3.95 -31.83
N SER A 25 -16.97 2.76 -32.38
CA SER A 25 -16.55 1.56 -31.62
C SER A 25 -15.18 1.74 -31.00
N ILE A 26 -14.23 2.34 -31.71
CA ILE A 26 -12.89 2.66 -31.18
C ILE A 26 -13.01 3.65 -30.02
N GLN A 27 -13.78 4.73 -30.17
CA GLN A 27 -13.98 5.73 -29.13
C GLN A 27 -14.63 5.14 -27.88
N ASP A 28 -15.66 4.32 -28.03
CA ASP A 28 -16.34 3.65 -26.92
C ASP A 28 -15.38 2.70 -26.17
N THR A 29 -14.52 1.97 -26.91
CA THR A 29 -13.50 1.09 -26.32
C THR A 29 -12.45 1.88 -25.54
N LEU A 30 -11.93 2.97 -26.11
CA LEU A 30 -10.95 3.84 -25.45
C LEU A 30 -11.51 4.50 -24.19
N LYS A 31 -12.80 4.93 -24.26
CA LYS A 31 -13.50 5.44 -23.09
C LYS A 31 -13.59 4.38 -21.99
N GLY A 32 -13.91 3.14 -22.34
CA GLY A 32 -13.96 2.02 -21.41
C GLY A 32 -12.63 1.81 -20.69
N TYR A 33 -11.51 1.82 -21.40
CA TYR A 33 -10.17 1.71 -20.81
C TYR A 33 -9.83 2.89 -19.88
N SER A 34 -10.21 4.11 -20.26
CA SER A 34 -10.00 5.29 -19.42
C SER A 34 -10.80 5.22 -18.11
N ASP A 35 -12.07 4.82 -18.21
CA ASP A 35 -12.94 4.67 -17.04
C ASP A 35 -12.42 3.57 -16.09
N GLU A 36 -11.95 2.45 -16.63
CA GLU A 36 -11.32 1.37 -15.84
C GLU A 36 -10.03 1.83 -15.16
N ALA A 37 -9.15 2.52 -15.88
CA ALA A 37 -7.91 3.06 -15.31
C ALA A 37 -8.19 4.03 -14.16
N LEU A 38 -9.19 4.90 -14.30
CA LEU A 38 -9.60 5.81 -13.24
C LEU A 38 -10.14 5.06 -12.01
N ALA A 39 -10.95 4.02 -12.21
CA ALA A 39 -11.46 3.20 -11.12
C ALA A 39 -10.33 2.49 -10.37
N LYS A 40 -9.38 1.88 -11.10
CA LYS A 40 -8.21 1.22 -10.52
C LYS A 40 -7.27 2.18 -9.79
N GLY A 41 -7.12 3.41 -10.30
CA GLY A 41 -6.37 4.47 -9.60
C GLY A 41 -7.00 4.85 -8.26
N LYS A 42 -8.33 4.97 -8.20
CA LYS A 42 -9.07 5.23 -6.95
C LYS A 42 -8.94 4.07 -5.95
N GLU A 43 -9.05 2.82 -6.41
CA GLU A 43 -8.85 1.63 -5.58
C GLU A 43 -7.44 1.62 -4.97
N ALA A 44 -6.41 1.91 -5.77
CA ALA A 44 -5.03 1.97 -5.32
C ALA A 44 -4.79 3.06 -4.28
N PHE A 45 -5.33 4.26 -4.53
CA PHE A 45 -5.24 5.36 -3.56
C PHE A 45 -5.89 5.00 -2.22
N THR A 46 -7.07 4.40 -2.26
CA THR A 46 -7.77 3.92 -1.05
C THR A 46 -6.95 2.85 -0.33
N ALA A 47 -6.37 1.89 -1.06
CA ALA A 47 -5.53 0.84 -0.47
C ALA A 47 -4.26 1.42 0.19
N ALA A 48 -3.60 2.40 -0.45
CA ALA A 48 -2.44 3.09 0.11
C ALA A 48 -2.80 3.89 1.36
N SER A 49 -3.90 4.64 1.33
CA SER A 49 -4.39 5.40 2.49
C SER A 49 -4.72 4.48 3.67
N ASN A 50 -5.36 3.35 3.42
CA ASN A 50 -5.66 2.37 4.46
C ASN A 50 -4.38 1.71 5.03
N ALA A 51 -3.39 1.40 4.18
CA ALA A 51 -2.11 0.87 4.62
C ALA A 51 -1.37 1.86 5.53
N GLN A 52 -1.38 3.14 5.18
CA GLN A 52 -0.77 4.19 5.99
C GLN A 52 -1.51 4.42 7.31
N THR A 53 -2.84 4.40 7.30
CA THR A 53 -3.65 4.50 8.52
C THR A 53 -3.37 3.34 9.47
N SER A 54 -3.32 2.11 8.99
CA SER A 54 -3.00 0.94 9.81
C SER A 54 -1.57 0.99 10.36
N ALA A 55 -0.60 1.46 9.55
CA ALA A 55 0.77 1.65 9.99
C ALA A 55 0.88 2.72 11.09
N ASN A 56 0.20 3.84 10.95
CA ASN A 56 0.15 4.89 11.97
C ASN A 56 -0.50 4.39 13.27
N GLN A 57 -1.54 3.57 13.18
CA GLN A 57 -2.16 2.94 14.35
C GLN A 57 -1.17 2.01 15.06
N ALA A 58 -0.47 1.16 14.33
CA ALA A 58 0.56 0.28 14.87
C ALA A 58 1.71 1.08 15.53
N GLN A 59 2.11 2.21 14.93
CA GLN A 59 3.10 3.12 15.52
C GLN A 59 2.62 3.72 16.84
N GLN A 60 1.36 4.13 16.93
CA GLN A 60 0.77 4.66 18.17
C GLN A 60 0.74 3.60 19.27
N SER A 61 0.36 2.36 18.94
CA SER A 61 0.33 1.26 19.90
C SER A 61 1.73 0.88 20.40
N VAL A 62 2.72 0.86 19.52
CA VAL A 62 4.13 0.63 19.91
C VAL A 62 4.65 1.78 20.75
N SER A 63 4.33 3.03 20.44
CA SER A 63 4.70 4.18 21.24
C SER A 63 4.06 4.15 22.64
N GLY A 64 2.79 3.74 22.72
CA GLY A 64 2.09 3.54 23.99
C GLY A 64 2.75 2.46 24.85
N LEU A 65 3.16 1.34 24.23
CA LEU A 65 3.92 0.29 24.90
C LEU A 65 5.26 0.81 25.40
N GLY A 66 6.00 1.60 24.59
CA GLY A 66 7.28 2.19 24.99
C GLY A 66 7.16 3.10 26.21
N ASN A 67 6.20 4.01 26.19
CA ASN A 67 5.93 4.91 27.31
C ASN A 67 5.58 4.15 28.61
N TYR A 68 4.83 3.04 28.51
CA TYR A 68 4.51 2.21 29.66
C TYR A 68 5.75 1.48 30.20
N ILE A 69 6.56 0.91 29.31
CA ILE A 69 7.79 0.18 29.65
C ILE A 69 8.81 1.10 30.32
N ASP A 70 8.95 2.33 29.88
CA ASP A 70 9.86 3.30 30.51
C ASP A 70 9.54 3.52 32.02
N GLY A 71 8.25 3.52 32.37
CA GLY A 71 7.80 3.56 33.76
C GLY A 71 8.06 2.25 34.49
N ALA A 72 7.61 1.13 33.93
CA ALA A 72 7.71 -0.19 34.55
C ALA A 72 9.17 -0.66 34.74
N PHE A 73 10.11 -0.22 33.91
CA PHE A 73 11.53 -0.57 34.01
C PHE A 73 12.33 0.38 34.91
N SER A 74 11.69 1.38 35.52
CA SER A 74 12.39 2.46 36.23
C SER A 74 13.12 2.02 37.51
N ASP A 75 12.57 1.06 38.24
CA ASP A 75 13.14 0.55 39.49
C ASP A 75 13.84 -0.82 39.36
N GLY A 76 13.80 -1.40 38.15
CA GLY A 76 14.43 -2.70 37.85
C GLY A 76 13.65 -3.91 38.34
N ILE A 77 12.42 -3.74 38.84
CA ILE A 77 11.53 -4.81 39.29
C ILE A 77 10.28 -4.78 38.41
N ILE A 78 9.84 -5.92 37.90
CA ILE A 78 8.61 -6.04 37.11
C ILE A 78 7.56 -6.72 37.98
N GLU A 79 6.64 -5.94 38.49
CA GLU A 79 5.50 -6.46 39.24
C GLU A 79 4.55 -7.27 38.36
N GLU A 80 3.79 -8.20 38.95
CA GLU A 80 2.82 -9.02 38.22
C GLU A 80 1.78 -8.16 37.49
N SER A 81 1.36 -7.04 38.07
CA SER A 81 0.44 -6.07 37.47
C SER A 81 1.03 -5.40 36.21
N GLU A 82 2.32 -5.07 36.26
CA GLU A 82 3.04 -4.47 35.15
C GLU A 82 3.28 -5.48 34.04
N ALA A 83 3.67 -6.71 34.35
CA ALA A 83 3.82 -7.78 33.38
C ALA A 83 2.50 -8.04 32.61
N LYS A 84 1.36 -8.09 33.32
CA LYS A 84 0.02 -8.24 32.70
C LYS A 84 -0.35 -7.05 31.81
N ALA A 85 0.00 -5.83 32.23
CA ALA A 85 -0.27 -4.64 31.41
C ALA A 85 0.60 -4.63 30.15
N ILE A 86 1.88 -4.96 30.26
CA ILE A 86 2.80 -5.11 29.11
C ILE A 86 2.27 -6.17 28.13
N GLU A 87 1.82 -7.33 28.63
CA GLU A 87 1.24 -8.38 27.79
C GLU A 87 0.02 -7.88 27.01
N LYS A 88 -0.84 -7.08 27.64
CA LYS A 88 -1.99 -6.46 26.95
C LYS A 88 -1.54 -5.54 25.81
N TYR A 89 -0.53 -4.69 26.04
CA TYR A 89 0.04 -3.84 24.98
C TYR A 89 0.65 -4.67 23.84
N ILE A 90 1.40 -5.71 24.17
CA ILE A 90 1.99 -6.65 23.20
C ILE A 90 0.89 -7.25 22.30
N ASN A 91 -0.23 -7.68 22.89
CA ASN A 91 -1.36 -8.24 22.13
C ASN A 91 -2.03 -7.19 21.21
N THR A 92 -2.11 -5.95 21.66
CA THR A 92 -2.58 -4.85 20.79
C THR A 92 -1.63 -4.66 19.61
N VAL A 93 -0.31 -4.59 19.83
CA VAL A 93 0.69 -4.46 18.73
C VAL A 93 0.60 -5.62 17.74
N LYS A 94 0.38 -6.86 18.22
CA LYS A 94 0.19 -8.02 17.33
C LYS A 94 -1.07 -7.89 16.48
N THR A 95 -2.15 -7.37 17.05
CA THR A 95 -3.40 -7.12 16.32
C THR A 95 -3.19 -6.06 15.24
N ASP A 96 -2.51 -4.97 15.57
CA ASP A 96 -2.21 -3.89 14.63
C ASP A 96 -1.26 -4.36 13.53
N LYS A 97 -0.24 -5.18 13.85
CA LYS A 97 0.61 -5.82 12.85
C LYS A 97 -0.22 -6.61 11.81
N SER A 98 -1.23 -7.36 12.27
CA SER A 98 -2.14 -8.10 11.38
C SER A 98 -3.00 -7.16 10.52
N ALA A 99 -3.44 -6.03 11.07
CA ALA A 99 -4.17 -5.00 10.32
C ALA A 99 -3.29 -4.34 9.24
N VAL A 100 -2.02 -4.04 9.55
CA VAL A 100 -1.03 -3.58 8.57
C VAL A 100 -0.85 -4.61 7.45
N GLU A 101 -0.75 -5.89 7.77
CA GLU A 101 -0.62 -6.95 6.76
C GLU A 101 -1.84 -7.02 5.84
N ALA A 102 -3.03 -6.95 6.39
CA ALA A 102 -4.27 -6.99 5.61
C ALA A 102 -4.38 -5.81 4.63
N THR A 103 -4.01 -4.60 5.06
CA THR A 103 -4.04 -3.40 4.21
C THR A 103 -2.88 -3.36 3.21
N TYR A 104 -1.67 -3.78 3.61
CA TYR A 104 -0.53 -4.00 2.72
C TYR A 104 -0.89 -4.95 1.57
N ASN A 105 -1.51 -6.10 1.88
CA ASN A 105 -1.87 -7.09 0.87
C ASN A 105 -2.80 -6.52 -0.21
N LYS A 106 -3.76 -5.67 0.16
CA LYS A 106 -4.65 -5.01 -0.81
C LYS A 106 -3.89 -4.09 -1.77
N LEU A 107 -2.87 -3.39 -1.29
CA LEU A 107 -2.01 -2.57 -2.14
C LEU A 107 -1.06 -3.43 -3.00
N TYR A 108 -0.45 -4.45 -2.42
CA TYR A 108 0.57 -5.28 -3.06
C TYR A 108 0.05 -6.10 -4.24
N VAL A 109 -1.23 -6.55 -4.19
CA VAL A 109 -1.85 -7.34 -5.27
C VAL A 109 -2.33 -6.48 -6.45
N ASN A 110 -2.22 -5.15 -6.36
CA ASN A 110 -2.60 -4.27 -7.46
C ASN A 110 -1.75 -4.58 -8.70
N SER A 111 -2.40 -4.86 -9.84
CA SER A 111 -1.76 -5.27 -11.09
C SER A 111 -0.88 -4.19 -11.72
N TYR A 112 -1.11 -2.92 -11.37
CA TYR A 112 -0.33 -1.77 -11.84
C TYR A 112 0.87 -1.46 -10.94
N LEU A 113 1.00 -2.13 -9.80
CA LEU A 113 2.19 -2.05 -8.96
C LEU A 113 3.22 -3.06 -9.47
N ILE A 114 4.23 -2.57 -10.15
CA ILE A 114 5.26 -3.39 -10.81
C ILE A 114 6.69 -2.88 -10.49
N GLY A 115 7.69 -3.64 -10.90
CA GLY A 115 9.08 -3.25 -10.86
C GLY A 115 9.63 -2.98 -9.45
N THR A 116 10.49 -1.99 -9.35
CA THR A 116 11.22 -1.64 -8.12
C THR A 116 10.31 -1.14 -7.00
N ALA A 117 9.21 -0.48 -7.32
CA ALA A 117 8.24 -0.02 -6.32
C ALA A 117 7.56 -1.20 -5.60
N LYS A 118 7.20 -2.26 -6.34
CA LYS A 118 6.64 -3.49 -5.77
C LYS A 118 7.63 -4.21 -4.86
N SER A 119 8.88 -4.36 -5.33
CA SER A 119 9.95 -5.00 -4.54
C SER A 119 10.30 -4.16 -3.30
N GLY A 120 10.33 -2.83 -3.43
CA GLY A 120 10.57 -1.90 -2.33
C GLY A 120 9.50 -1.99 -1.25
N LEU A 121 8.22 -2.05 -1.63
CA LEU A 121 7.11 -2.22 -0.70
C LEU A 121 7.19 -3.57 0.05
N LEU A 122 7.53 -4.66 -0.65
CA LEU A 122 7.74 -5.97 -0.02
C LEU A 122 8.88 -5.93 1.00
N ASN A 123 10.03 -5.38 0.63
CA ASN A 123 11.20 -5.30 1.49
C ASN A 123 10.92 -4.45 2.73
N ALA A 124 10.24 -3.33 2.57
CA ALA A 124 9.85 -2.47 3.68
C ALA A 124 8.89 -3.18 4.66
N LYS A 125 7.91 -3.95 4.14
CA LYS A 125 7.01 -4.79 4.97
C LYS A 125 7.79 -5.82 5.75
N VAL A 126 8.71 -6.54 5.11
CA VAL A 126 9.53 -7.58 5.77
C VAL A 126 10.38 -6.97 6.88
N THR A 127 11.01 -5.82 6.61
CA THR A 127 11.83 -5.10 7.59
C THR A 127 11.00 -4.63 8.79
N LEU A 128 9.84 -4.03 8.55
CA LEU A 128 8.93 -3.57 9.60
C LEU A 128 8.47 -4.73 10.49
N PHE A 129 8.05 -5.83 9.88
CA PHE A 129 7.54 -6.99 10.63
C PHE A 129 8.65 -7.65 11.45
N GLY A 130 9.86 -7.76 10.90
CA GLY A 130 11.02 -8.22 11.63
C GLY A 130 11.39 -7.29 12.81
N ALA A 131 11.28 -5.97 12.61
CA ALA A 131 11.52 -5.00 13.69
C ALA A 131 10.49 -5.13 14.83
N ILE A 132 9.20 -5.30 14.49
CA ILE A 132 8.14 -5.55 15.48
C ILE A 132 8.44 -6.84 16.27
N ASP A 133 8.70 -7.96 15.58
CA ASP A 133 8.93 -9.24 16.23
C ASP A 133 10.16 -9.22 17.13
N ASN A 134 11.25 -8.57 16.70
CA ASN A 134 12.45 -8.38 17.49
C ASN A 134 12.21 -7.51 18.73
N LEU A 135 11.41 -6.46 18.59
CA LEU A 135 11.03 -5.59 19.73
C LEU A 135 10.21 -6.37 20.75
N LEU A 136 9.16 -7.07 20.32
CA LEU A 136 8.31 -7.85 21.21
C LEU A 136 9.10 -8.98 21.90
N SER A 137 10.05 -9.61 21.20
CA SER A 137 10.94 -10.62 21.77
C SER A 137 11.86 -10.02 22.83
N ALA A 138 12.45 -8.86 22.58
CA ALA A 138 13.32 -8.19 23.53
C ALA A 138 12.56 -7.80 24.83
N ILE A 139 11.32 -7.28 24.67
CA ILE A 139 10.46 -6.94 25.80
C ILE A 139 10.12 -8.19 26.62
N ASN A 140 9.65 -9.27 25.95
CA ASN A 140 9.32 -10.52 26.64
C ASN A 140 10.53 -11.08 27.42
N SER A 141 11.73 -11.00 26.83
CA SER A 141 12.94 -11.44 27.52
C SER A 141 13.25 -10.58 28.75
N ALA A 142 13.08 -9.26 28.64
CA ALA A 142 13.38 -8.32 29.72
C ALA A 142 12.43 -8.43 30.95
N ILE A 143 11.21 -8.97 30.73
CA ILE A 143 10.23 -9.13 31.83
C ILE A 143 10.11 -10.56 32.36
N SER A 144 10.86 -11.50 31.80
CA SER A 144 10.60 -12.95 31.99
C SER A 144 10.90 -13.46 33.42
N ASP A 145 11.80 -12.83 34.12
CA ASP A 145 12.23 -13.22 35.48
C ASP A 145 11.74 -12.24 36.57
N GLY A 146 10.87 -11.31 36.23
CA GLY A 146 10.32 -10.30 37.15
C GLY A 146 11.32 -9.18 37.49
N LYS A 147 12.42 -9.07 36.75
CA LYS A 147 13.43 -8.02 36.91
C LYS A 147 13.88 -7.53 35.56
N THR A 148 14.33 -6.27 35.51
CA THR A 148 14.94 -5.74 34.29
C THR A 148 16.29 -5.12 34.62
N THR A 149 17.30 -5.45 33.81
CA THR A 149 18.65 -4.89 33.93
C THR A 149 18.80 -3.69 32.98
N VAL A 150 19.81 -2.85 33.27
CA VAL A 150 20.18 -1.74 32.36
C VAL A 150 20.50 -2.24 30.95
N ALA A 151 21.12 -3.42 30.84
CA ALA A 151 21.45 -4.00 29.54
C ALA A 151 20.17 -4.40 28.75
N GLU A 152 19.17 -4.98 29.40
CA GLU A 152 17.89 -5.33 28.80
C GLU A 152 17.10 -4.09 28.37
N LYS A 153 17.04 -3.07 29.26
CA LYS A 153 16.43 -1.78 28.91
C LYS A 153 17.09 -1.19 27.66
N ASN A 154 18.42 -1.09 27.60
CA ASN A 154 19.15 -0.56 26.47
C ASN A 154 18.89 -1.38 25.19
N ASN A 155 18.75 -2.71 25.31
CA ASN A 155 18.38 -3.56 24.16
C ASN A 155 16.97 -3.23 23.67
N VAL A 156 15.99 -3.09 24.55
CA VAL A 156 14.62 -2.71 24.22
C VAL A 156 14.58 -1.35 23.54
N ASP A 157 15.26 -0.33 24.08
CA ASP A 157 15.36 1.02 23.51
C ASP A 157 15.97 0.99 22.09
N SER A 158 16.99 0.16 21.87
CA SER A 158 17.57 -0.05 20.54
C SER A 158 16.54 -0.66 19.56
N LYS A 159 15.71 -1.61 20.00
CA LYS A 159 14.67 -2.20 19.17
C LYS A 159 13.54 -1.22 18.86
N PHE A 160 13.17 -0.32 19.77
CA PHE A 160 12.25 0.78 19.48
C PHE A 160 12.80 1.71 18.40
N SER A 161 14.08 2.05 18.45
CA SER A 161 14.72 2.89 17.42
C SER A 161 14.70 2.22 16.04
N LEU A 162 14.97 0.91 15.98
CA LEU A 162 14.91 0.13 14.73
C LEU A 162 13.46 0.04 14.20
N PHE A 163 12.47 -0.15 15.07
CA PHE A 163 11.07 -0.12 14.71
C PHE A 163 10.66 1.23 14.08
N ASN A 164 11.02 2.35 14.72
CA ASN A 164 10.70 3.68 14.21
C ASN A 164 11.31 3.93 12.83
N SER A 165 12.54 3.50 12.60
CA SER A 165 13.21 3.59 11.29
C SER A 165 12.53 2.71 10.23
N ALA A 166 12.15 1.48 10.60
CA ALA A 166 11.45 0.56 9.72
C ALA A 166 10.03 1.07 9.37
N MET A 167 9.33 1.67 10.32
CA MET A 167 8.02 2.28 10.11
C MET A 167 8.09 3.46 9.14
N SER A 168 9.06 4.36 9.30
CA SER A 168 9.30 5.47 8.37
C SER A 168 9.57 4.95 6.95
N SER A 169 10.41 3.91 6.83
CA SER A 169 10.71 3.28 5.54
C SER A 169 9.47 2.63 4.91
N PHE A 170 8.61 2.00 5.72
CA PHE A 170 7.36 1.40 5.25
C PHE A 170 6.39 2.47 4.72
N ASN A 171 6.20 3.56 5.46
CA ASN A 171 5.34 4.67 5.02
C ASN A 171 5.83 5.26 3.68
N THR A 172 7.14 5.50 3.55
CA THR A 172 7.74 5.97 2.28
C THR A 172 7.52 4.96 1.14
N ALA A 173 7.62 3.66 1.42
CA ALA A 173 7.40 2.62 0.41
C ALA A 173 5.92 2.55 -0.03
N VAL A 174 4.96 2.77 0.87
CA VAL A 174 3.52 2.87 0.55
C VAL A 174 3.25 4.07 -0.36
N GLU A 175 3.82 5.23 -0.06
CA GLU A 175 3.70 6.44 -0.91
C GLU A 175 4.31 6.21 -2.30
N THR A 176 5.50 5.60 -2.35
CA THR A 176 6.18 5.26 -3.60
C THR A 176 5.36 4.26 -4.43
N ALA A 177 4.78 3.25 -3.79
CA ALA A 177 3.91 2.29 -4.47
C ALA A 177 2.66 2.94 -5.05
N ASN A 178 2.01 3.82 -4.28
CA ASN A 178 0.84 4.58 -4.76
C ASN A 178 1.19 5.45 -5.98
N LYS A 179 2.31 6.19 -5.90
CA LYS A 179 2.79 7.00 -7.02
C LYS A 179 3.10 6.14 -8.24
N ALA A 180 3.79 5.02 -8.09
CA ALA A 180 4.12 4.12 -9.20
C ALA A 180 2.88 3.56 -9.91
N ILE A 181 1.81 3.25 -9.16
CA ILE A 181 0.53 2.84 -9.74
C ILE A 181 -0.07 3.98 -10.56
N GLN A 182 -0.09 5.20 -10.03
CA GLN A 182 -0.62 6.37 -10.74
C GLN A 182 0.17 6.68 -12.02
N ASP A 183 1.50 6.60 -11.96
CA ASP A 183 2.38 6.82 -13.12
C ASP A 183 2.15 5.73 -14.20
N THR A 184 1.95 4.47 -13.80
CA THR A 184 1.62 3.37 -14.69
C THR A 184 0.26 3.59 -15.38
N LEU A 185 -0.77 3.95 -14.61
CA LEU A 185 -2.12 4.24 -15.14
C LEU A 185 -2.11 5.43 -16.09
N LYS A 186 -1.36 6.49 -15.73
CA LYS A 186 -1.20 7.65 -16.62
C LYS A 186 -0.53 7.25 -17.94
N SER A 187 0.51 6.43 -17.90
CA SER A 187 1.19 5.95 -19.12
C SER A 187 0.24 5.17 -20.05
N TYR A 188 -0.62 4.32 -19.49
CA TYR A 188 -1.64 3.62 -20.28
C TYR A 188 -2.66 4.59 -20.90
N SER A 189 -3.11 5.59 -20.14
CA SER A 189 -4.05 6.60 -20.64
C SER A 189 -3.43 7.45 -21.76
N ASP A 190 -2.18 7.91 -21.59
CA ASP A 190 -1.46 8.71 -22.58
C ASP A 190 -1.22 7.89 -23.87
N ASN A 191 -0.84 6.62 -23.76
CA ASN A 191 -0.67 5.72 -24.89
C ASN A 191 -1.99 5.46 -25.64
N ALA A 192 -3.10 5.29 -24.91
CA ALA A 192 -4.41 5.14 -25.52
C ALA A 192 -4.80 6.41 -26.29
N ALA A 193 -4.59 7.59 -25.71
CA ALA A 193 -4.91 8.87 -26.36
C ALA A 193 -4.07 9.11 -27.61
N SER A 194 -2.77 8.76 -27.62
CA SER A 194 -1.87 8.95 -28.77
C SER A 194 -2.17 8.00 -29.93
N ASN A 195 -2.86 6.90 -29.69
CA ASN A 195 -3.26 5.93 -30.71
C ASN A 195 -4.68 6.21 -31.31
N VAL A 196 -5.34 7.27 -30.86
CA VAL A 196 -6.58 7.73 -31.52
C VAL A 196 -6.17 8.44 -32.81
N PRO A 197 -6.60 7.97 -34.00
CA PRO A 197 -6.34 8.71 -35.24
C PRO A 197 -6.94 10.11 -35.12
N ASP A 198 -6.17 11.13 -35.48
CA ASP A 198 -6.75 12.46 -35.73
C ASP A 198 -7.93 12.31 -36.67
N SER A 199 -9.07 12.86 -36.29
CA SER A 199 -10.31 12.77 -37.05
C SER A 199 -10.08 13.20 -38.51
N PHE A 200 -10.45 12.33 -39.45
CA PHE A 200 -10.51 12.64 -40.85
C PHE A 200 -11.57 13.70 -41.15
#